data_29bcf3d0cda556a34a91a2a8ce39daf8
#
_entry.id   29bcf3d0cda556a34a91a2a8ce39daf8
#
_cell.length_a   1.000
_cell.length_b   1.000
_cell.length_c   1.000
_cell.angle_alpha   90.00
_cell.angle_beta   90.00
_cell.angle_gamma   90.00
#
_symmetry.space_group_name_H-M   'P 1'
#
loop_
_entity.id
_entity.type
_entity.pdbx_description
1 polymer ?
#
loop_
_entity_poly.entity_id
_entity_poly.type
_entity_poly.pdbx_seq_one_letter_code
_entity_poly.pdbx_strand_id
1 'polypeptide(L)'
;ADRPAKRGVPSRGFNFFVRLFLRSDLRDHQCGFKAFSREAFELLRDDVKDNHWFWDTEMLVLAQRKGLRVNEFPVNWTPKGDTKVDLVRDVFGMGSQVLRTWWQLSVSPRIDRKVTIGAGALFTVAALGLMLLYIDPESVLTALSGTDTTLVAAAAVVYIVSWPLRGLRYRGILAELGFHERVDFLT
;
A
#
# COMPACT_ATOMS: atom_id res chain seq x y z
N ALA A 1 0.50 -34.06 -7.11
CA ALA A 1 0.25 -34.17 -5.68
C ALA A 1 -1.25 -34.08 -5.45
N ASP A 2 -1.85 -35.12 -4.89
CA ASP A 2 -3.28 -35.14 -4.53
C ASP A 2 -3.49 -34.22 -3.32
N ARG A 3 -3.85 -32.98 -3.60
CA ARG A 3 -4.24 -32.01 -2.55
C ARG A 3 -5.71 -32.25 -2.18
N PRO A 4 -6.08 -32.37 -0.90
CA PRO A 4 -7.49 -32.41 -0.50
C PRO A 4 -8.26 -31.25 -1.13
N ALA A 5 -9.48 -31.49 -1.64
CA ALA A 5 -10.29 -30.50 -2.35
C ALA A 5 -10.47 -29.19 -1.57
N LYS A 6 -10.60 -29.26 -0.23
CA LYS A 6 -10.72 -28.09 0.65
C LYS A 6 -9.54 -27.12 0.60
N ARG A 7 -8.34 -27.58 0.21
CA ARG A 7 -7.13 -26.75 0.05
C ARG A 7 -6.80 -26.46 -1.42
N GLY A 8 -7.24 -27.33 -2.32
CA GLY A 8 -6.94 -27.19 -3.74
C GLY A 8 -7.70 -26.06 -4.43
N VAL A 9 -8.95 -25.84 -4.04
CA VAL A 9 -9.82 -24.80 -4.66
C VAL A 9 -9.35 -23.38 -4.31
N PRO A 10 -9.12 -23.01 -3.03
CA PRO A 10 -8.63 -21.68 -2.69
C PRO A 10 -7.27 -21.37 -3.31
N SER A 11 -6.34 -22.32 -3.31
CA SER A 11 -5.01 -22.13 -3.91
C SER A 11 -5.08 -21.94 -5.42
N ARG A 12 -5.94 -22.69 -6.13
CA ARG A 12 -6.14 -22.50 -7.58
C ARG A 12 -6.78 -21.15 -7.87
N GLY A 13 -7.77 -20.74 -7.09
CA GLY A 13 -8.40 -19.43 -7.19
C GLY A 13 -7.37 -18.31 -7.00
N PHE A 14 -6.59 -18.35 -5.95
CA PHE A 14 -5.54 -17.36 -5.69
C PHE A 14 -4.53 -17.28 -6.83
N ASN A 15 -3.97 -18.41 -7.27
CA ASN A 15 -3.02 -18.44 -8.39
C ASN A 15 -3.64 -17.91 -9.68
N PHE A 16 -4.93 -18.17 -9.92
CA PHE A 16 -5.65 -17.57 -11.06
C PHE A 16 -5.71 -16.04 -10.93
N PHE A 17 -6.04 -15.48 -9.76
CA PHE A 17 -6.06 -14.05 -9.53
C PHE A 17 -4.67 -13.41 -9.72
N VAL A 18 -3.62 -14.01 -9.16
CA VAL A 18 -2.24 -13.52 -9.34
C VAL A 18 -1.87 -13.49 -10.83
N ARG A 19 -2.15 -14.55 -11.57
CA ARG A 19 -1.88 -14.61 -13.02
C ARG A 19 -2.67 -13.57 -13.79
N LEU A 20 -3.95 -13.40 -13.48
CA LEU A 20 -4.84 -12.45 -14.17
C LEU A 20 -4.41 -10.99 -13.94
N PHE A 21 -4.24 -10.59 -12.68
CA PHE A 21 -3.97 -9.20 -12.31
C PHE A 21 -2.50 -8.83 -12.47
N LEU A 22 -1.60 -9.72 -12.03
CA LEU A 22 -0.17 -9.43 -12.01
C LEU A 22 0.57 -9.96 -13.26
N ARG A 23 -0.15 -10.63 -14.18
CA ARG A 23 0.40 -11.20 -15.43
C ARG A 23 1.59 -12.12 -15.16
N SER A 24 1.47 -12.95 -14.13
CA SER A 24 2.50 -13.92 -13.80
C SER A 24 2.33 -15.19 -14.63
N ASP A 25 3.43 -15.75 -15.10
CA ASP A 25 3.44 -17.01 -15.88
C ASP A 25 3.54 -18.24 -14.97
N LEU A 26 3.79 -18.06 -13.69
CA LEU A 26 3.98 -19.14 -12.72
C LEU A 26 2.66 -19.84 -12.39
N ARG A 27 2.77 -21.13 -12.10
CA ARG A 27 1.62 -22.00 -11.77
C ARG A 27 1.28 -22.01 -10.29
N ASP A 28 2.30 -21.93 -9.42
CA ASP A 28 2.13 -21.98 -7.96
C ASP A 28 2.97 -20.92 -7.24
N HIS A 29 2.32 -19.88 -6.76
CA HIS A 29 2.95 -18.79 -5.99
C HIS A 29 3.02 -19.08 -4.50
N GLN A 30 2.27 -20.09 -4.00
CA GLN A 30 2.12 -20.37 -2.57
C GLN A 30 2.96 -21.57 -2.09
N CYS A 31 3.73 -22.22 -2.96
CA CYS A 31 4.62 -23.28 -2.53
C CYS A 31 5.70 -22.70 -1.61
N GLY A 32 5.77 -23.17 -0.36
CA GLY A 32 6.77 -22.69 0.63
C GLY A 32 8.20 -23.14 0.34
N PHE A 33 8.40 -24.02 -0.64
CA PHE A 33 9.74 -24.44 -1.06
C PHE A 33 10.24 -23.52 -2.18
N LYS A 34 11.01 -22.51 -1.80
CA LYS A 34 11.59 -21.52 -2.70
C LYS A 34 13.06 -21.30 -2.41
N ALA A 35 13.84 -21.05 -3.44
CA ALA A 35 15.23 -20.66 -3.32
C ALA A 35 15.49 -19.43 -4.22
N PHE A 36 16.29 -18.50 -3.72
CA PHE A 36 16.69 -17.29 -4.43
C PHE A 36 18.21 -17.22 -4.47
N SER A 37 18.77 -16.81 -5.58
CA SER A 37 20.18 -16.41 -5.58
C SER A 37 20.35 -15.13 -4.73
N ARG A 38 21.53 -14.93 -4.19
CA ARG A 38 21.84 -13.76 -3.37
C ARG A 38 21.59 -12.47 -4.16
N GLU A 39 22.05 -12.43 -5.39
CA GLU A 39 21.90 -11.28 -6.28
C GLU A 39 20.41 -10.96 -6.56
N ALA A 40 19.60 -11.99 -6.81
CA ALA A 40 18.18 -11.82 -7.01
C ALA A 40 17.48 -11.31 -5.75
N PHE A 41 17.85 -11.84 -4.60
CA PHE A 41 17.29 -11.41 -3.32
C PHE A 41 17.65 -9.94 -3.01
N GLU A 42 18.92 -9.57 -3.16
CA GLU A 42 19.39 -8.19 -2.92
C GLU A 42 18.72 -7.18 -3.87
N LEU A 43 18.46 -7.58 -5.13
CA LEU A 43 17.78 -6.75 -6.12
C LEU A 43 16.30 -6.52 -5.81
N LEU A 44 15.65 -7.44 -5.12
CA LEU A 44 14.20 -7.46 -4.94
C LEU A 44 13.75 -7.04 -3.55
N ARG A 45 14.55 -7.28 -2.52
CA ARG A 45 14.16 -7.14 -1.11
C ARG A 45 13.59 -5.77 -0.76
N ASP A 46 14.12 -4.70 -1.34
CA ASP A 46 13.73 -3.32 -1.03
C ASP A 46 12.42 -2.91 -1.72
N ASP A 47 12.06 -3.63 -2.79
CA ASP A 47 10.82 -3.40 -3.55
C ASP A 47 9.63 -4.20 -2.99
N VAL A 48 9.88 -5.28 -2.26
CA VAL A 48 8.84 -6.10 -1.63
C VAL A 48 8.27 -5.37 -0.41
N LYS A 49 6.96 -5.17 -0.39
CA LYS A 49 6.27 -4.41 0.66
C LYS A 49 5.55 -5.30 1.68
N ASP A 50 5.17 -6.51 1.28
CA ASP A 50 4.51 -7.45 2.17
C ASP A 50 5.55 -8.20 3.01
N ASN A 51 5.26 -8.39 4.29
CA ASN A 51 6.08 -9.16 5.24
C ASN A 51 5.35 -10.37 5.83
N HIS A 52 4.21 -10.74 5.24
CA HIS A 52 3.34 -11.84 5.65
C HIS A 52 3.17 -12.90 4.56
N TRP A 53 1.94 -13.40 4.41
CA TRP A 53 1.60 -14.49 3.50
C TRP A 53 1.76 -14.16 2.01
N PHE A 54 1.78 -12.91 1.63
CA PHE A 54 1.91 -12.49 0.24
C PHE A 54 3.36 -12.19 -0.17
N TRP A 55 4.30 -12.11 0.79
CA TRP A 55 5.70 -11.77 0.58
C TRP A 55 6.36 -12.56 -0.56
N ASP A 56 6.22 -13.87 -0.54
CA ASP A 56 6.84 -14.75 -1.51
C ASP A 56 6.19 -14.65 -2.91
N THR A 57 4.90 -14.39 -2.96
CA THR A 57 4.19 -14.10 -4.22
C THR A 57 4.67 -12.78 -4.82
N GLU A 58 4.79 -11.73 -4.01
CA GLU A 58 5.28 -10.42 -4.45
C GLU A 58 6.71 -10.51 -4.98
N MET A 59 7.59 -11.24 -4.27
CA MET A 59 8.95 -11.54 -4.72
C MET A 59 8.99 -12.18 -6.11
N LEU A 60 8.20 -13.22 -6.34
CA LEU A 60 8.17 -13.93 -7.60
C LEU A 60 7.65 -13.06 -8.75
N VAL A 61 6.60 -12.28 -8.50
CA VAL A 61 6.04 -11.35 -9.48
C VAL A 61 7.03 -10.27 -9.84
N LEU A 62 7.71 -9.68 -8.86
CA LEU A 62 8.74 -8.67 -9.09
C LEU A 62 9.94 -9.24 -9.82
N ALA A 63 10.35 -10.47 -9.50
CA ALA A 63 11.41 -11.17 -10.24
C ALA A 63 11.09 -11.28 -11.73
N GLN A 64 9.88 -11.74 -12.07
CA GLN A 64 9.44 -11.81 -13.46
C GLN A 64 9.38 -10.43 -14.12
N ARG A 65 8.89 -9.41 -13.44
CA ARG A 65 8.80 -8.04 -13.95
C ARG A 65 10.18 -7.42 -14.23
N LYS A 66 11.18 -7.77 -13.44
CA LYS A 66 12.57 -7.36 -13.65
C LYS A 66 13.34 -8.24 -14.65
N GLY A 67 12.65 -9.19 -15.29
CA GLY A 67 13.24 -10.08 -16.29
C GLY A 67 14.15 -11.16 -15.72
N LEU A 68 14.07 -11.43 -14.39
CA LEU A 68 14.82 -12.52 -13.79
C LEU A 68 14.20 -13.86 -14.19
N ARG A 69 15.07 -14.84 -14.40
CA ARG A 69 14.63 -16.20 -14.73
C ARG A 69 14.11 -16.91 -13.48
N VAL A 70 12.83 -17.28 -13.51
CA VAL A 70 12.18 -18.07 -12.46
C VAL A 70 11.89 -19.45 -13.00
N ASN A 71 12.40 -20.48 -12.35
CA ASN A 71 12.18 -21.88 -12.74
C ASN A 71 11.25 -22.56 -11.73
N GLU A 72 10.23 -23.24 -12.23
CA GLU A 72 9.36 -24.10 -11.44
C GLU A 72 9.78 -25.57 -11.65
N PHE A 73 9.89 -26.33 -10.59
CA PHE A 73 10.10 -27.77 -10.67
C PHE A 73 9.14 -28.50 -9.73
N PRO A 74 8.69 -29.71 -10.12
CA PRO A 74 7.75 -30.46 -9.31
C PRO A 74 8.38 -30.93 -8.02
N VAL A 75 7.66 -30.78 -6.91
CA VAL A 75 8.05 -31.30 -5.60
C VAL A 75 7.00 -32.27 -5.07
N ASN A 76 7.43 -33.33 -4.42
CA ASN A 76 6.55 -34.23 -3.68
C ASN A 76 6.22 -33.58 -2.34
N TRP A 77 4.98 -33.21 -2.16
CA TRP A 77 4.51 -32.59 -0.93
C TRP A 77 3.40 -33.44 -0.29
N THR A 78 3.58 -33.80 0.96
CA THR A 78 2.58 -34.52 1.75
C THR A 78 2.05 -33.59 2.85
N PRO A 79 0.72 -33.38 2.93
CA PRO A 79 0.14 -32.52 3.95
C PRO A 79 0.31 -33.14 5.34
N LYS A 80 0.89 -32.39 6.27
CA LYS A 80 0.97 -32.77 7.69
C LYS A 80 -0.02 -31.93 8.49
N GLY A 81 -1.04 -32.59 9.09
CA GLY A 81 -1.91 -32.02 10.11
C GLY A 81 -2.87 -30.94 9.66
N ASP A 82 -3.52 -30.30 10.63
CA ASP A 82 -4.50 -29.24 10.43
C ASP A 82 -3.83 -27.92 10.05
N THR A 83 -4.56 -27.15 9.24
CA THR A 83 -4.08 -25.82 8.82
C THR A 83 -4.46 -24.75 9.85
N LYS A 84 -3.51 -23.87 10.16
CA LYS A 84 -3.75 -22.68 11.00
C LYS A 84 -4.23 -21.48 10.18
N VAL A 85 -4.58 -21.68 8.90
CA VAL A 85 -5.00 -20.61 8.00
C VAL A 85 -6.46 -20.26 8.28
N ASP A 86 -6.71 -19.02 8.68
CA ASP A 86 -8.05 -18.44 8.71
C ASP A 86 -8.47 -18.10 7.28
N LEU A 87 -9.25 -18.99 6.66
CA LEU A 87 -9.55 -18.94 5.24
C LEU A 87 -10.16 -17.61 4.82
N VAL A 88 -11.06 -17.03 5.62
CA VAL A 88 -11.75 -15.78 5.27
C VAL A 88 -10.81 -14.60 5.38
N ARG A 89 -10.15 -14.44 6.53
CA ARG A 89 -9.26 -13.32 6.80
C ARG A 89 -8.06 -13.32 5.84
N ASP A 90 -7.46 -14.49 5.63
CA ASP A 90 -6.26 -14.62 4.82
C ASP A 90 -6.58 -14.45 3.33
N VAL A 91 -7.72 -14.96 2.82
CA VAL A 91 -8.15 -14.76 1.43
C VAL A 91 -8.41 -13.29 1.13
N PHE A 92 -9.12 -12.57 2.00
CA PHE A 92 -9.34 -11.13 1.84
C PHE A 92 -8.03 -10.35 1.95
N GLY A 93 -7.18 -10.67 2.92
CA GLY A 93 -5.86 -10.07 3.08
C GLY A 93 -4.99 -10.24 1.84
N MET A 94 -4.87 -11.47 1.34
CA MET A 94 -4.07 -11.77 0.14
C MET A 94 -4.68 -11.15 -1.12
N GLY A 95 -6.00 -11.12 -1.26
CA GLY A 95 -6.71 -10.46 -2.36
C GLY A 95 -6.41 -8.96 -2.41
N SER A 96 -6.45 -8.28 -1.28
CA SER A 96 -6.11 -6.86 -1.17
C SER A 96 -4.65 -6.59 -1.57
N GLN A 97 -3.71 -7.48 -1.21
CA GLN A 97 -2.32 -7.37 -1.61
C GLN A 97 -2.11 -7.58 -3.11
N VAL A 98 -2.85 -8.48 -3.75
CA VAL A 98 -2.85 -8.62 -5.22
C VAL A 98 -3.28 -7.31 -5.88
N LEU A 99 -4.37 -6.70 -5.41
CA LEU A 99 -4.87 -5.43 -5.93
C LEU A 99 -3.89 -4.28 -5.69
N ARG A 100 -3.29 -4.20 -4.50
CA ARG A 100 -2.24 -3.22 -4.19
C ARG A 100 -1.08 -3.34 -5.17
N THR A 101 -0.55 -4.55 -5.34
CA THR A 101 0.60 -4.81 -6.22
C THR A 101 0.24 -4.54 -7.68
N TRP A 102 -0.97 -4.91 -8.10
CA TRP A 102 -1.48 -4.56 -9.42
C TRP A 102 -1.53 -3.06 -9.66
N TRP A 103 -2.05 -2.31 -8.69
CA TRP A 103 -2.09 -0.85 -8.75
C TRP A 103 -0.67 -0.27 -8.89
N GLN A 104 0.25 -0.70 -8.05
CA GLN A 104 1.63 -0.23 -8.06
C GLN A 104 2.37 -0.54 -9.36
N LEU A 105 2.15 -1.74 -9.93
CA LEU A 105 2.88 -2.18 -11.12
C LEU A 105 2.22 -1.76 -12.44
N SER A 106 0.91 -1.59 -12.45
CA SER A 106 0.15 -1.41 -13.70
C SER A 106 -0.48 -0.04 -13.84
N VAL A 107 -0.89 0.59 -12.76
CA VAL A 107 -1.64 1.85 -12.75
C VAL A 107 -0.75 3.02 -12.33
N SER A 108 -0.12 2.92 -11.17
CA SER A 108 0.69 4.01 -10.60
C SER A 108 1.79 4.54 -11.55
N PRO A 109 2.56 3.70 -12.28
CA PRO A 109 3.58 4.19 -13.20
C PRO A 109 3.03 4.95 -14.43
N ARG A 110 1.73 4.78 -14.71
CA ARG A 110 1.06 5.42 -15.86
C ARG A 110 0.37 6.73 -15.50
N ILE A 111 0.21 7.00 -14.21
CA ILE A 111 -0.41 8.24 -13.74
C ILE A 111 0.69 9.29 -13.61
N ASP A 112 0.68 10.27 -14.52
CA ASP A 112 1.57 11.42 -14.42
C ASP A 112 1.29 12.16 -13.09
N ARG A 113 2.34 12.62 -12.42
CA ARG A 113 2.25 13.45 -11.21
C ARG A 113 1.34 14.67 -11.43
N LYS A 114 1.36 15.24 -12.62
CA LYS A 114 0.48 16.37 -12.99
C LYS A 114 -1.00 16.00 -12.96
N VAL A 115 -1.34 14.78 -13.43
CA VAL A 115 -2.71 14.26 -13.39
C VAL A 115 -3.18 14.05 -11.95
N THR A 116 -2.31 13.50 -11.09
CA THR A 116 -2.63 13.29 -9.67
C THR A 116 -2.87 14.63 -8.95
N ILE A 117 -2.00 15.62 -9.19
CA ILE A 117 -2.16 16.96 -8.62
C ILE A 117 -3.43 17.63 -9.14
N GLY A 118 -3.68 17.56 -10.45
CA GLY A 118 -4.88 18.14 -11.07
C GLY A 118 -6.17 17.49 -10.55
N ALA A 119 -6.20 16.17 -10.42
CA ALA A 119 -7.34 15.45 -9.86
C ALA A 119 -7.57 15.80 -8.38
N GLY A 120 -6.50 15.92 -7.60
CA GLY A 120 -6.58 16.35 -6.20
C GLY A 120 -7.10 17.78 -6.06
N ALA A 121 -6.60 18.71 -6.88
CA ALA A 121 -7.08 20.08 -6.90
C ALA A 121 -8.56 20.15 -7.30
N LEU A 122 -8.97 19.44 -8.35
CA LEU A 122 -10.36 19.37 -8.78
C LEU A 122 -11.28 18.81 -7.67
N PHE A 123 -10.86 17.72 -7.01
CA PHE A 123 -11.59 17.17 -5.88
C PHE A 123 -11.75 18.18 -4.74
N THR A 124 -10.68 18.90 -4.41
CA THR A 124 -10.70 19.93 -3.36
C THR A 124 -11.67 21.06 -3.72
N VAL A 125 -11.61 21.56 -4.96
CA VAL A 125 -12.53 22.61 -5.44
C VAL A 125 -13.97 22.12 -5.44
N ALA A 126 -14.22 20.88 -5.89
CA ALA A 126 -15.55 20.29 -5.86
C ALA A 126 -16.09 20.13 -4.42
N ALA A 127 -15.24 19.65 -3.50
CA ALA A 127 -15.61 19.51 -2.09
C ALA A 127 -15.92 20.85 -1.43
N LEU A 128 -15.11 21.88 -1.69
CA LEU A 128 -15.37 23.25 -1.23
C LEU A 128 -16.65 23.83 -1.83
N GLY A 129 -16.89 23.61 -3.13
CA GLY A 129 -18.13 24.03 -3.80
C GLY A 129 -19.36 23.37 -3.19
N LEU A 130 -19.26 22.06 -2.91
CA LEU A 130 -20.34 21.31 -2.27
C LEU A 130 -20.58 21.81 -0.84
N MET A 131 -19.52 22.10 -0.10
CA MET A 131 -19.61 22.69 1.23
C MET A 131 -20.33 24.05 1.21
N LEU A 132 -20.03 24.92 0.24
CA LEU A 132 -20.67 26.23 0.08
C LEU A 132 -22.16 26.12 -0.30
N LEU A 133 -22.60 25.01 -0.93
CA LEU A 133 -24.02 24.75 -1.19
C LEU A 133 -24.81 24.38 0.07
N TYR A 134 -24.15 23.81 1.07
CA TYR A 134 -24.80 23.39 2.33
C TYR A 134 -24.63 24.39 3.46
N ILE A 135 -23.68 25.31 3.37
CA ILE A 135 -23.43 26.32 4.39
C ILE A 135 -24.00 27.64 3.89
N ASP A 136 -24.92 28.22 4.66
CA ASP A 136 -25.43 29.55 4.39
C ASP A 136 -24.30 30.59 4.61
N PRO A 137 -23.84 31.32 3.55
CA PRO A 137 -22.73 32.26 3.67
C PRO A 137 -23.01 33.40 4.65
N GLU A 138 -24.26 33.81 4.78
CA GLU A 138 -24.66 34.88 5.69
C GLU A 138 -24.51 34.46 7.16
N SER A 139 -24.86 33.23 7.47
CA SER A 139 -24.66 32.66 8.82
C SER A 139 -23.18 32.60 9.19
N VAL A 140 -22.31 32.24 8.24
CA VAL A 140 -20.84 32.21 8.46
C VAL A 140 -20.29 33.63 8.64
N LEU A 141 -20.70 34.59 7.81
CA LEU A 141 -20.26 35.98 7.93
C LEU A 141 -20.73 36.62 9.24
N THR A 142 -21.95 36.31 9.68
CA THR A 142 -22.48 36.77 10.95
C THR A 142 -21.71 36.18 12.14
N ALA A 143 -21.41 34.89 12.09
CA ALA A 143 -20.60 34.24 13.11
C ALA A 143 -19.16 34.80 13.16
N LEU A 144 -18.56 35.07 12.00
CA LEU A 144 -17.22 35.67 11.91
C LEU A 144 -17.18 37.10 12.39
N SER A 145 -18.21 37.91 12.07
CA SER A 145 -18.27 39.33 12.49
C SER A 145 -18.45 39.50 14.02
N GLY A 146 -19.03 38.50 14.67
CA GLY A 146 -19.13 38.45 16.14
C GLY A 146 -17.90 37.89 16.85
N THR A 147 -16.90 37.41 16.11
CA THR A 147 -15.72 36.77 16.70
C THR A 147 -14.60 37.78 16.93
N ASP A 148 -13.96 37.71 18.09
CA ASP A 148 -12.79 38.54 18.37
C ASP A 148 -11.64 38.17 17.43
N THR A 149 -11.33 39.06 16.50
CA THR A 149 -10.26 38.89 15.50
C THR A 149 -8.89 38.69 16.14
N THR A 150 -8.66 39.21 17.33
CA THR A 150 -7.40 39.03 18.08
C THR A 150 -7.23 37.58 18.53
N LEU A 151 -8.32 36.95 19.01
CA LEU A 151 -8.32 35.55 19.40
C LEU A 151 -8.14 34.63 18.20
N VAL A 152 -8.77 34.94 17.05
CA VAL A 152 -8.61 34.18 15.81
C VAL A 152 -7.16 34.27 15.32
N ALA A 153 -6.58 35.48 15.31
CA ALA A 153 -5.18 35.67 14.92
C ALA A 153 -4.22 34.91 15.88
N ALA A 154 -4.45 34.97 17.18
CA ALA A 154 -3.66 34.24 18.16
C ALA A 154 -3.75 32.72 17.94
N ALA A 155 -4.95 32.20 17.72
CA ALA A 155 -5.16 30.77 17.40
C ALA A 155 -4.45 30.34 16.11
N ALA A 156 -4.49 31.17 15.07
CA ALA A 156 -3.79 30.93 13.81
C ALA A 156 -2.27 30.89 14.01
N VAL A 157 -1.71 31.81 14.79
CA VAL A 157 -0.28 31.81 15.13
C VAL A 157 0.10 30.56 15.90
N VAL A 158 -0.65 30.15 16.92
CA VAL A 158 -0.42 28.92 17.68
C VAL A 158 -0.48 27.71 16.77
N TYR A 159 -1.43 27.65 15.86
CA TYR A 159 -1.57 26.57 14.90
C TYR A 159 -0.35 26.47 13.97
N ILE A 160 0.08 27.59 13.38
CA ILE A 160 1.24 27.66 12.48
C ILE A 160 2.52 27.24 13.23
N VAL A 161 2.73 27.73 14.45
CA VAL A 161 3.90 27.37 15.29
C VAL A 161 3.87 25.89 15.72
N SER A 162 2.69 25.31 15.87
CA SER A 162 2.56 23.90 16.23
C SER A 162 3.08 22.94 15.13
N TRP A 163 3.09 23.34 13.86
CA TRP A 163 3.52 22.50 12.75
C TRP A 163 5.01 22.13 12.81
N PRO A 164 5.95 23.09 12.89
CA PRO A 164 7.37 22.74 13.04
C PRO A 164 7.66 21.97 14.34
N LEU A 165 6.94 22.23 15.43
CA LEU A 165 7.08 21.47 16.66
C LEU A 165 6.67 20.00 16.51
N ARG A 166 5.60 19.73 15.75
CA ARG A 166 5.20 18.37 15.40
C ARG A 166 6.26 17.70 14.53
N GLY A 167 6.81 18.41 13.54
CA GLY A 167 7.90 17.92 12.70
C GLY A 167 9.15 17.55 13.52
N LEU A 168 9.55 18.39 14.47
CA LEU A 168 10.68 18.11 15.37
C LEU A 168 10.43 16.89 16.25
N ARG A 169 9.19 16.73 16.77
CA ARG A 169 8.81 15.57 17.58
C ARG A 169 8.89 14.27 16.74
N TYR A 170 8.39 14.28 15.50
CA TYR A 170 8.49 13.12 14.61
C TYR A 170 9.94 12.76 14.30
N ARG A 171 10.80 13.76 14.07
CA ARG A 171 12.24 13.54 13.88
C ARG A 171 12.89 12.87 15.10
N GLY A 172 12.54 13.30 16.31
CA GLY A 172 13.03 12.68 17.53
C GLY A 172 12.63 11.21 17.64
N ILE A 173 11.36 10.90 17.40
CA ILE A 173 10.85 9.53 17.42
C ILE A 173 11.53 8.65 16.35
N LEU A 174 11.70 9.16 15.14
CA LEU A 174 12.38 8.43 14.06
C LEU A 174 13.86 8.19 14.39
N ALA A 175 14.54 9.15 14.99
CA ALA A 175 15.94 8.99 15.41
C ALA A 175 16.09 7.91 16.51
N GLU A 176 15.18 7.85 17.48
CA GLU A 176 15.15 6.80 18.52
C GLU A 176 14.87 5.41 17.93
N LEU A 177 14.12 5.34 16.83
CA LEU A 177 13.85 4.10 16.09
C LEU A 177 14.97 3.69 15.13
N GLY A 178 16.08 4.46 15.08
CA GLY A 178 17.26 4.16 14.24
C GLY A 178 17.12 4.62 12.78
N PHE A 179 16.11 5.41 12.44
CA PHE A 179 15.96 6.01 11.11
C PHE A 179 16.74 7.35 11.07
N HIS A 180 17.93 7.32 10.51
CA HIS A 180 18.81 8.51 10.36
C HIS A 180 18.75 9.17 8.98
N GLU A 181 17.87 8.71 8.08
CA GLU A 181 17.71 9.37 6.78
C GLU A 181 17.09 10.76 6.93
N ARG A 182 17.68 11.73 6.23
CA ARG A 182 17.13 13.09 6.14
C ARG A 182 15.80 13.01 5.41
N VAL A 183 14.72 13.19 6.13
CA VAL A 183 13.41 13.42 5.54
C VAL A 183 13.39 14.87 5.10
N ASP A 184 13.69 15.13 3.83
CA ASP A 184 13.56 16.47 3.25
C ASP A 184 12.07 16.74 3.03
N PHE A 185 11.53 17.68 3.79
CA PHE A 185 10.12 18.11 3.75
C PHE A 185 9.78 18.99 2.54
N LEU A 186 10.69 19.16 1.57
CA LEU A 186 10.56 20.10 0.45
C LEU A 186 10.68 19.46 -0.95
N THR A 187 10.52 18.13 -1.09
CA THR A 187 10.43 17.52 -2.42
C THR A 187 9.10 16.83 -2.64
#